data_946a91bd48ded08f28ca64f824853a80
#
_entry.id   946a91bd48ded08f28ca64f824853a80
#
_cell.length_a   1.000
_cell.length_b   1.000
_cell.length_c   1.000
_cell.angle_alpha   90.00
_cell.angle_beta   90.00
_cell.angle_gamma   90.00
#
_symmetry.space_group_name_H-M   'P 1'
#
loop_
_entity.id
_entity.type
_entity.pdbx_description
1 polymer ?
#
loop_
_entity_poly.entity_id
_entity_poly.type
_entity_poly.pdbx_seq_one_letter_code
_entity_poly.pdbx_strand_id
1 'polypeptide(L)'
;MFNSNVKDVTSKEAYSLIKDDKEFVILDVRSKEEYDSGHIAGAKLVPVQVLGSMIDDLDKYKDKKVLVYCESGKRSPIAIDTLVDNDFTNIYHLSRGIASWKYDVTK
;
A
#
# COMPACT_ATOMS: atom_id res chain seq x y z
N MET A 1 -7.28 -11.86 5.14
CA MET A 1 -5.91 -12.33 5.38
C MET A 1 -5.72 -12.63 6.85
N PHE A 2 -5.04 -13.73 7.16
CA PHE A 2 -4.89 -14.19 8.55
C PHE A 2 -3.46 -14.04 9.06
N ASN A 3 -2.81 -12.94 8.71
CA ASN A 3 -1.47 -12.66 9.20
C ASN A 3 -1.56 -11.53 10.21
N SER A 4 -0.99 -11.74 11.41
CA SER A 4 -1.04 -10.74 12.48
C SER A 4 -0.30 -9.44 12.12
N ASN A 5 0.55 -9.47 11.10
CA ASN A 5 1.27 -8.30 10.61
C ASN A 5 0.49 -7.48 9.58
N VAL A 6 -0.71 -7.94 9.21
CA VAL A 6 -1.52 -7.32 8.18
C VAL A 6 -2.92 -7.02 8.71
N LYS A 7 -3.39 -5.80 8.49
CA LYS A 7 -4.72 -5.39 8.90
C LYS A 7 -5.45 -4.77 7.72
N ASP A 8 -6.64 -5.27 7.41
CA ASP A 8 -7.50 -4.68 6.39
C ASP A 8 -8.12 -3.40 6.94
N VAL A 9 -8.15 -2.35 6.12
CA VAL A 9 -8.72 -1.07 6.50
C VAL A 9 -9.65 -0.54 5.41
N THR A 10 -10.62 0.25 5.83
CA THR A 10 -11.50 0.97 4.92
C THR A 10 -10.83 2.27 4.47
N SER A 11 -11.43 2.93 3.49
CA SER A 11 -10.99 4.25 3.02
C SER A 11 -10.90 5.25 4.18
N LYS A 12 -11.94 5.29 5.03
CA LYS A 12 -11.98 6.20 6.17
C LYS A 12 -10.89 5.89 7.20
N GLU A 13 -10.71 4.62 7.52
CA GLU A 13 -9.66 4.20 8.46
C GLU A 13 -8.28 4.53 7.94
N ALA A 14 -8.02 4.25 6.66
CA ALA A 14 -6.74 4.54 6.02
C ALA A 14 -6.45 6.04 6.04
N TYR A 15 -7.44 6.86 5.72
CA TYR A 15 -7.28 8.31 5.72
C TYR A 15 -6.87 8.82 7.11
N SER A 16 -7.55 8.33 8.15
CA SER A 16 -7.23 8.73 9.53
C SER A 16 -5.81 8.33 9.92
N LEU A 17 -5.40 7.12 9.54
CA LEU A 17 -4.04 6.63 9.85
C LEU A 17 -2.97 7.49 9.19
N ILE A 18 -3.15 7.79 7.91
CA ILE A 18 -2.18 8.59 7.14
C ILE A 18 -2.11 10.01 7.70
N LYS A 19 -3.24 10.58 8.06
CA LYS A 19 -3.32 11.94 8.57
C LYS A 19 -2.59 12.09 9.90
N ASP A 20 -2.66 11.07 10.75
CA ASP A 20 -2.09 11.11 12.10
C ASP A 20 -0.61 10.78 12.16
N ASP A 21 -0.03 10.19 11.11
CA ASP A 21 1.36 9.77 11.12
C ASP A 21 2.04 10.16 9.80
N LYS A 22 2.89 11.17 9.85
CA LYS A 22 3.59 11.69 8.66
C LYS A 22 4.65 10.74 8.13
N GLU A 23 5.06 9.75 8.92
CA GLU A 23 6.03 8.74 8.49
C GLU A 23 5.38 7.52 7.87
N PHE A 24 4.06 7.53 7.74
CA PHE A 24 3.32 6.44 7.11
C PHE A 24 3.76 6.29 5.66
N VAL A 25 4.12 5.08 5.28
CA VAL A 25 4.53 4.77 3.90
C VAL A 25 3.33 4.26 3.13
N ILE A 26 3.10 4.78 1.94
CA ILE A 26 1.99 4.37 1.08
C ILE A 26 2.55 3.78 -0.20
N LEU A 27 2.17 2.54 -0.50
CA LEU A 27 2.62 1.84 -1.69
C LEU A 27 1.45 1.57 -2.63
N ASP A 28 1.56 2.12 -3.83
CA ASP A 28 0.62 1.85 -4.93
C ASP A 28 1.23 0.74 -5.78
N VAL A 29 0.59 -0.43 -5.79
CA VAL A 29 1.13 -1.60 -6.49
C VAL A 29 0.49 -1.84 -7.85
N ARG A 30 -0.16 -0.80 -8.39
CA ARG A 30 -0.76 -0.81 -9.72
C ARG A 30 0.30 -0.54 -10.80
N SER A 31 -0.14 -0.45 -12.05
CA SER A 31 0.74 -0.07 -13.15
C SER A 31 1.06 1.42 -13.10
N LYS A 32 2.11 1.83 -13.82
CA LYS A 32 2.47 3.23 -13.96
C LYS A 32 1.34 4.05 -14.57
N GLU A 33 0.65 3.50 -15.56
CA GLU A 33 -0.46 4.20 -16.23
C GLU A 33 -1.60 4.47 -15.25
N GLU A 34 -1.94 3.50 -14.42
CA GLU A 34 -2.96 3.68 -13.38
C GLU A 34 -2.52 4.74 -12.37
N TYR A 35 -1.28 4.66 -11.93
CA TYR A 35 -0.70 5.63 -10.99
C TYR A 35 -0.76 7.05 -11.54
N ASP A 36 -0.36 7.22 -12.79
CA ASP A 36 -0.34 8.54 -13.44
C ASP A 36 -1.74 9.12 -13.64
N SER A 37 -2.76 8.28 -13.72
CA SER A 37 -4.14 8.74 -13.88
C SER A 37 -4.77 9.21 -12.57
N GLY A 38 -4.11 8.93 -11.45
CA GLY A 38 -4.56 9.39 -10.13
C GLY A 38 -4.15 8.39 -9.05
N HIS A 39 -3.53 8.89 -7.98
CA HIS A 39 -3.07 8.06 -6.87
C HIS A 39 -3.23 8.82 -5.55
N ILE A 40 -3.19 8.10 -4.44
CA ILE A 40 -3.27 8.71 -3.11
C ILE A 40 -2.03 9.59 -2.93
N ALA A 41 -2.22 10.81 -2.43
CA ALA A 41 -1.11 11.74 -2.22
C ALA A 41 -0.01 11.11 -1.36
N GLY A 42 1.23 11.21 -1.82
CA GLY A 42 2.38 10.63 -1.13
C GLY A 42 2.65 9.17 -1.44
N ALA A 43 1.81 8.52 -2.25
CA ALA A 43 2.01 7.12 -2.60
C ALA A 43 3.23 6.95 -3.49
N LYS A 44 3.99 5.88 -3.22
CA LYS A 44 5.13 5.48 -4.04
C LYS A 44 4.67 4.36 -4.97
N LEU A 45 5.02 4.48 -6.25
CA LEU A 45 4.67 3.45 -7.22
C LEU A 45 5.63 2.28 -7.14
N VAL A 46 5.09 1.10 -6.83
CA VAL A 46 5.85 -0.15 -6.81
C VAL A 46 4.96 -1.23 -7.41
N PRO A 47 4.90 -1.33 -8.75
CA PRO A 47 4.03 -2.32 -9.39
C PRO A 47 4.27 -3.73 -8.85
N VAL A 48 3.19 -4.48 -8.66
CA VAL A 48 3.25 -5.79 -8.02
C VAL A 48 4.23 -6.73 -8.75
N GLN A 49 4.34 -6.64 -10.07
CA GLN A 49 5.23 -7.50 -10.86
C GLN A 49 6.72 -7.28 -10.57
N VAL A 50 7.08 -6.08 -10.13
CA VAL A 50 8.49 -5.74 -9.89
C VAL A 50 8.83 -5.56 -8.42
N LEU A 51 7.84 -5.69 -7.54
CA LEU A 51 8.02 -5.47 -6.12
C LEU A 51 9.13 -6.35 -5.54
N GLY A 52 9.17 -7.62 -5.95
CA GLY A 52 10.21 -8.54 -5.49
C GLY A 52 11.62 -8.08 -5.84
N SER A 53 11.81 -7.48 -7.01
CA SER A 53 13.12 -6.97 -7.41
C SER A 53 13.47 -5.66 -6.72
N MET A 54 12.49 -4.97 -6.14
CA MET A 54 12.69 -3.71 -5.43
C MET A 54 12.76 -3.87 -3.91
N ILE A 55 12.68 -5.11 -3.43
CA ILE A 55 12.54 -5.35 -1.99
C ILE A 55 13.72 -4.78 -1.19
N ASP A 56 14.93 -4.82 -1.73
CA ASP A 56 16.10 -4.27 -1.05
C ASP A 56 15.98 -2.74 -0.89
N ASP A 57 15.41 -2.07 -1.88
CA ASP A 57 15.17 -0.62 -1.79
C ASP A 57 14.06 -0.28 -0.81
N LEU A 58 13.15 -1.22 -0.55
CA LEU A 58 12.03 -1.04 0.36
C LEU A 58 12.35 -1.45 1.79
N ASP A 59 13.46 -2.14 2.00
CA ASP A 59 13.84 -2.68 3.31
C ASP A 59 13.87 -1.63 4.42
N LYS A 60 14.23 -0.41 4.08
CA LYS A 60 14.25 0.71 5.02
C LYS A 60 12.89 1.05 5.62
N TYR A 61 11.81 0.54 5.04
CA TYR A 61 10.44 0.79 5.51
C TYR A 61 9.86 -0.36 6.31
N LYS A 62 10.58 -1.48 6.48
CA LYS A 62 9.98 -2.69 7.06
C LYS A 62 9.46 -2.53 8.49
N ASP A 63 10.01 -1.57 9.25
CA ASP A 63 9.57 -1.30 10.62
C ASP A 63 8.58 -0.13 10.70
N LYS A 64 8.23 0.46 9.57
CA LYS A 64 7.28 1.56 9.51
C LYS A 64 5.88 1.04 9.24
N LYS A 65 4.88 1.88 9.49
CA LYS A 65 3.51 1.58 9.08
C LYS A 65 3.39 1.76 7.57
N VAL A 66 2.94 0.73 6.89
CA VAL A 66 2.89 0.70 5.42
C VAL A 66 1.47 0.42 4.98
N LEU A 67 0.89 1.32 4.20
CA LEU A 67 -0.40 1.11 3.55
C LEU A 67 -0.14 0.61 2.14
N VAL A 68 -0.78 -0.49 1.77
CA VAL A 68 -0.65 -1.07 0.43
C VAL A 68 -2.01 -1.07 -0.24
N TYR A 69 -2.07 -0.62 -1.49
CA TYR A 69 -3.32 -0.66 -2.23
C TYR A 69 -3.10 -0.92 -3.73
N CYS A 70 -4.14 -1.45 -4.36
CA CYS A 70 -4.23 -1.54 -5.81
C CYS A 70 -5.57 -0.92 -6.24
N GLU A 71 -6.09 -1.29 -7.39
CA GLU A 71 -7.35 -0.69 -7.88
C GLU A 71 -8.56 -1.16 -7.07
N SER A 72 -8.69 -2.48 -6.87
CA SER A 72 -9.89 -3.07 -6.27
C SER A 72 -9.59 -4.06 -5.13
N GLY A 73 -8.33 -4.23 -4.73
CA GLY A 73 -7.95 -5.15 -3.67
C GLY A 73 -7.55 -6.53 -4.16
N LYS A 74 -7.45 -6.77 -5.47
CA LYS A 74 -7.14 -8.09 -6.02
C LYS A 74 -5.65 -8.36 -6.21
N ARG A 75 -4.87 -7.34 -6.56
CA ARG A 75 -3.42 -7.47 -6.78
C ARG A 75 -2.63 -7.25 -5.50
N SER A 76 -3.12 -6.40 -4.62
CA SER A 76 -2.41 -6.03 -3.41
C SER A 76 -2.11 -7.19 -2.47
N PRO A 77 -2.95 -8.24 -2.33
CA PRO A 77 -2.58 -9.38 -1.49
C PRO A 77 -1.28 -10.08 -1.93
N ILE A 78 -1.03 -10.13 -3.24
CA ILE A 78 0.20 -10.73 -3.77
C ILE A 78 1.41 -9.92 -3.33
N ALA A 79 1.31 -8.59 -3.45
CA ALA A 79 2.37 -7.67 -3.00
C ALA A 79 2.61 -7.81 -1.50
N ILE A 80 1.53 -7.88 -0.72
CA ILE A 80 1.60 -7.99 0.73
C ILE A 80 2.30 -9.29 1.15
N ASP A 81 2.02 -10.41 0.48
CA ASP A 81 2.68 -11.68 0.78
C ASP A 81 4.20 -11.55 0.64
N THR A 82 4.66 -10.86 -0.40
CA THR A 82 6.10 -10.62 -0.59
C THR A 82 6.67 -9.74 0.52
N LEU A 83 5.94 -8.72 0.92
CA LEU A 83 6.39 -7.84 2.00
C LEU A 83 6.48 -8.59 3.32
N VAL A 84 5.48 -9.40 3.66
CA VAL A 84 5.48 -10.21 4.88
C VAL A 84 6.67 -11.18 4.88
N ASP A 85 6.94 -11.82 3.74
CA ASP A 85 8.07 -12.74 3.60
C ASP A 85 9.43 -12.05 3.78
N ASN A 86 9.46 -10.73 3.69
CA ASN A 86 10.66 -9.93 3.85
C ASN A 86 10.62 -9.08 5.13
N ASP A 87 9.95 -9.59 6.16
CA ASP A 87 9.96 -9.04 7.51
C ASP A 87 9.26 -7.70 7.71
N PHE A 88 8.35 -7.34 6.82
CA PHE A 88 7.46 -6.21 7.05
C PHE A 88 6.43 -6.63 8.10
N THR A 89 6.33 -5.87 9.19
CA THR A 89 5.57 -6.27 10.38
C THR A 89 4.35 -5.41 10.67
N ASN A 90 4.14 -4.33 9.91
CA ASN A 90 3.06 -3.40 10.23
C ASN A 90 2.40 -2.89 8.95
N ILE A 91 1.65 -3.80 8.32
CA ILE A 91 1.05 -3.57 7.01
C ILE A 91 -0.45 -3.31 7.15
N TYR A 92 -0.92 -2.28 6.47
CA TYR A 92 -2.34 -1.96 6.35
C TYR A 92 -2.76 -2.14 4.90
N HIS A 93 -3.81 -2.90 4.69
CA HIS A 93 -4.32 -3.20 3.35
C HIS A 93 -5.60 -2.42 3.09
N LEU A 94 -5.58 -1.52 2.12
CA LEU A 94 -6.80 -0.86 1.67
C LEU A 94 -7.58 -1.88 0.85
N SER A 95 -8.42 -2.65 1.54
CA SER A 95 -8.95 -3.92 1.01
C SER A 95 -9.84 -3.76 -0.21
N ARG A 96 -10.45 -2.60 -0.39
CA ARG A 96 -11.29 -2.32 -1.57
C ARG A 96 -10.59 -1.43 -2.59
N GLY A 97 -9.32 -1.15 -2.37
CA GLY A 97 -8.48 -0.40 -3.28
C GLY A 97 -8.85 1.06 -3.42
N ILE A 98 -8.14 1.73 -4.34
CA ILE A 98 -8.37 3.14 -4.62
C ILE A 98 -9.79 3.39 -5.19
N ALA A 99 -10.41 2.36 -5.77
CA ALA A 99 -11.79 2.48 -6.25
C ALA A 99 -12.77 2.90 -5.13
N SER A 100 -12.46 2.54 -3.88
CA SER A 100 -13.27 2.92 -2.72
C SER A 100 -12.80 4.21 -2.06
N TRP A 101 -11.69 4.79 -2.51
CA TRP A 101 -11.08 5.96 -1.89
C TRP A 101 -11.97 7.19 -2.10
N LYS A 102 -12.36 7.84 -1.01
CA LYS A 102 -13.32 8.94 -1.03
C LYS A 102 -12.67 10.31 -0.86
N TYR A 103 -11.35 10.35 -0.86
CA TYR A 103 -10.58 11.57 -0.59
C TYR A 103 -9.80 11.97 -1.84
N ASP A 104 -9.06 13.05 -1.73
CA ASP A 104 -8.33 13.60 -2.88
C ASP A 104 -7.29 12.64 -3.41
N VAL A 105 -7.13 12.65 -4.73
CA VAL A 105 -6.04 11.97 -5.41
C VAL A 105 -5.19 13.00 -6.13
N THR A 106 -3.94 12.66 -6.37
CA THR A 106 -3.01 13.50 -7.12
C THR A 106 -2.58 12.79 -8.39
N LYS A 107 -2.02 13.52 -9.33
CA LYS A 107 -1.55 12.95 -10.59
C LYS A 107 -0.07 13.15 -10.80
#